data_0b10fa9aab53c922f88bb06bf63aa16c
#
_entry.id   0b10fa9aab53c922f88bb06bf63aa16c
#
_cell.length_a   1.000
_cell.length_b   1.000
_cell.length_c   1.000
_cell.angle_alpha   90.00
_cell.angle_beta   90.00
_cell.angle_gamma   90.00
#
_symmetry.space_group_name_H-M   'P 1'
#
loop_
_entity.id
_entity.type
_entity.pdbx_description
1 polymer ?
#
loop_
_entity_poly.entity_id
_entity_poly.type
_entity_poly.pdbx_seq_one_letter_code
_entity_poly.pdbx_strand_id
1 'polypeptide(L)'
;QRVKDHLLNGGLSNVSYHYQGSVMTDTHIKGHSDIDLLVICNKYYTYDAQNVQQILANNINYSNFQLSKLRNIVGRESYQGNSLEDLRSIRLECEKILYWKYDICDLTHPKAIKITNQNLHRDVDIVAASWYDDVDSILNDQNIPYRGIQVYDKVANNISTPDYPFLSIDRINERSANTGGRL
;
A
#
# COMPACT_ATOMS: atom_id res chain seq x y z
N GLN A 1 5.60 -6.30 15.38
CA GLN A 1 4.69 -7.42 15.68
C GLN A 1 3.60 -6.99 16.68
N ARG A 2 3.92 -6.39 17.83
CA ARG A 2 2.97 -6.02 18.90
C ARG A 2 1.82 -5.11 18.43
N VAL A 3 2.09 -4.14 17.55
CA VAL A 3 1.05 -3.25 17.00
C VAL A 3 0.05 -4.05 16.18
N LYS A 4 0.54 -4.91 15.28
CA LYS A 4 -0.30 -5.82 14.51
C LYS A 4 -1.19 -6.70 15.40
N ASP A 5 -0.62 -7.24 16.47
CA ASP A 5 -1.37 -8.10 17.40
C ASP A 5 -2.48 -7.32 18.13
N HIS A 6 -2.24 -6.06 18.50
CA HIS A 6 -3.26 -5.19 19.08
C HIS A 6 -4.40 -4.90 18.10
N LEU A 7 -4.10 -4.64 16.83
CA LEU A 7 -5.12 -4.40 15.79
C LEU A 7 -5.95 -5.67 15.52
N LEU A 8 -5.30 -6.83 15.41
CA LEU A 8 -6.00 -8.12 15.25
C LEU A 8 -6.92 -8.43 16.43
N ASN A 9 -6.40 -8.30 17.65
CA ASN A 9 -7.17 -8.56 18.88
C ASN A 9 -8.27 -7.51 19.11
N GLY A 10 -8.13 -6.32 18.51
CA GLY A 10 -9.14 -5.26 18.53
C GLY A 10 -10.31 -5.51 17.57
N GLY A 11 -10.26 -6.58 16.77
CA GLY A 11 -11.34 -6.99 15.88
C GLY A 11 -11.26 -6.42 14.46
N LEU A 12 -10.13 -5.79 14.09
CA LEU A 12 -9.95 -5.29 12.73
C LEU A 12 -9.92 -6.46 11.73
N SER A 13 -10.87 -6.48 10.80
CA SER A 13 -11.10 -7.57 9.86
C SER A 13 -10.97 -7.11 8.40
N ASN A 14 -10.87 -8.07 7.46
CA ASN A 14 -10.73 -7.82 6.02
C ASN A 14 -9.52 -6.95 5.66
N VAL A 15 -8.42 -7.10 6.41
CA VAL A 15 -7.16 -6.41 6.17
C VAL A 15 -5.99 -7.39 6.15
N SER A 16 -4.92 -7.00 5.50
CA SER A 16 -3.60 -7.60 5.61
C SER A 16 -2.59 -6.58 6.12
N TYR A 17 -1.47 -7.07 6.68
CA TYR A 17 -0.47 -6.24 7.32
C TYR A 17 0.87 -6.43 6.63
N HIS A 18 1.46 -5.32 6.20
CA HIS A 18 2.77 -5.31 5.56
C HIS A 18 3.66 -4.27 6.23
N TYR A 19 4.92 -4.63 6.46
CA TYR A 19 5.91 -3.71 7.00
C TYR A 19 6.69 -3.06 5.86
N GLN A 20 6.94 -1.78 6.01
CA GLN A 20 7.75 -0.97 5.13
C GLN A 20 8.80 -0.22 5.96
N GLY A 21 9.81 0.32 5.30
CA GLY A 21 10.84 1.14 5.94
C GLY A 21 12.22 0.52 5.83
N SER A 22 13.23 1.24 6.32
CA SER A 22 14.66 0.86 6.25
C SER A 22 14.99 -0.48 6.91
N VAL A 23 14.10 -1.01 7.75
CA VAL A 23 14.22 -2.34 8.37
C VAL A 23 14.13 -3.46 7.32
N MET A 24 13.38 -3.24 6.23
CA MET A 24 13.17 -4.25 5.19
C MET A 24 14.22 -4.20 4.07
N THR A 25 14.96 -3.10 3.97
CA THR A 25 15.96 -2.88 2.90
C THR A 25 17.41 -3.07 3.34
N ASP A 26 17.63 -3.52 4.60
CA ASP A 26 18.97 -3.71 5.19
C ASP A 26 19.89 -2.46 5.16
N THR A 27 19.28 -1.28 4.96
CA THR A 27 19.98 0.02 4.90
C THR A 27 19.97 0.73 6.26
N HIS A 28 20.17 -0.02 7.35
CA HIS A 28 20.12 0.51 8.71
C HIS A 28 21.19 1.60 8.97
N ILE A 29 20.72 2.85 9.10
CA ILE A 29 21.41 3.83 9.95
C ILE A 29 20.99 3.53 11.38
N LYS A 30 21.90 2.99 12.18
CA LYS A 30 21.66 2.70 13.60
C LYS A 30 21.10 3.95 14.28
N GLY A 31 19.85 3.88 14.74
CA GLY A 31 19.31 4.83 15.70
C GLY A 31 17.94 5.42 15.43
N HIS A 32 17.51 5.65 14.18
CA HIS A 32 16.27 6.36 13.87
C HIS A 32 15.63 5.87 12.56
N SER A 33 15.26 4.60 12.48
CA SER A 33 14.43 4.15 11.37
C SER A 33 12.99 4.02 11.84
N ASP A 34 12.12 4.88 11.34
CA ASP A 34 10.68 4.74 11.49
C ASP A 34 10.24 3.44 10.80
N ILE A 35 9.31 2.74 11.40
CA ILE A 35 8.74 1.52 10.86
C ILE A 35 7.34 1.86 10.39
N ASP A 36 7.06 1.67 9.11
CA ASP A 36 5.71 1.81 8.60
C ASP A 36 5.00 0.45 8.66
N LEU A 37 3.81 0.43 9.26
CA LEU A 37 2.89 -0.68 9.24
C LEU A 37 1.74 -0.34 8.31
N LEU A 38 1.73 -0.93 7.12
CA LEU A 38 0.63 -0.80 6.18
C LEU A 38 -0.50 -1.74 6.58
N VAL A 39 -1.69 -1.18 6.75
CA VAL A 39 -2.96 -1.90 6.97
C VAL A 39 -3.73 -1.86 5.66
N ILE A 40 -3.62 -2.93 4.89
CA ILE A 40 -4.15 -2.99 3.53
C ILE A 40 -5.56 -3.57 3.53
N CYS A 41 -6.52 -2.83 2.96
CA CYS A 41 -7.88 -3.31 2.72
C CYS A 41 -7.88 -4.49 1.74
N ASN A 42 -8.48 -5.63 2.14
CA ASN A 42 -8.57 -6.83 1.30
C ASN A 42 -9.91 -6.95 0.56
N LYS A 43 -10.82 -5.99 0.70
CA LYS A 43 -12.13 -6.01 0.02
C LYS A 43 -12.02 -5.71 -1.46
N TYR A 44 -11.02 -4.93 -1.85
CA TYR A 44 -10.82 -4.48 -3.22
C TYR A 44 -9.35 -4.15 -3.49
N TYR A 45 -9.04 -3.96 -4.74
CA TYR A 45 -7.84 -3.29 -5.26
C TYR A 45 -8.24 -2.43 -6.46
N THR A 46 -7.42 -1.47 -6.79
CA THR A 46 -7.57 -0.64 -7.98
C THR A 46 -6.45 -0.96 -8.98
N TYR A 47 -6.63 -0.60 -10.24
CA TYR A 47 -5.59 -0.78 -11.25
C TYR A 47 -5.60 0.35 -12.28
N ASP A 48 -4.54 0.48 -13.06
CA ASP A 48 -4.40 1.46 -14.14
C ASP A 48 -5.26 1.08 -15.35
N ALA A 49 -6.57 1.31 -15.23
CA ALA A 49 -7.54 0.95 -16.26
C ALA A 49 -7.27 1.63 -17.59
N GLN A 50 -6.82 2.89 -17.57
CA GLN A 50 -6.55 3.65 -18.77
C GLN A 50 -5.41 3.03 -19.59
N ASN A 51 -4.28 2.76 -18.93
CA ASN A 51 -3.10 2.22 -19.60
C ASN A 51 -3.34 0.78 -20.06
N VAL A 52 -4.01 -0.03 -19.23
CA VAL A 52 -4.41 -1.41 -19.60
C VAL A 52 -5.30 -1.42 -20.84
N GLN A 53 -6.31 -0.54 -20.94
CA GLN A 53 -7.19 -0.44 -22.09
C GLN A 53 -6.45 0.02 -23.35
N GLN A 54 -5.53 0.98 -23.24
CA GLN A 54 -4.70 1.43 -24.36
C GLN A 54 -3.82 0.29 -24.92
N ILE A 55 -3.22 -0.51 -24.05
CA ILE A 55 -2.42 -1.67 -24.47
C ILE A 55 -3.29 -2.72 -25.15
N LEU A 56 -4.46 -3.03 -24.60
CA LEU A 56 -5.37 -4.01 -25.19
C LEU A 56 -5.93 -3.56 -26.55
N ALA A 57 -6.09 -2.24 -26.78
CA ALA A 57 -6.52 -1.69 -28.06
C ALA A 57 -5.42 -1.75 -29.13
N ASN A 58 -4.18 -1.46 -28.77
CA ASN A 58 -3.06 -1.37 -29.71
C ASN A 58 -2.22 -2.63 -29.82
N ASN A 59 -2.20 -3.47 -28.79
CA ASN A 59 -1.54 -4.76 -28.56
C ASN A 59 -0.13 -4.99 -29.22
N ILE A 60 0.51 -3.93 -29.71
CA ILE A 60 1.85 -3.93 -30.27
C ILE A 60 2.85 -4.10 -29.13
N ASN A 61 3.81 -5.00 -29.28
CA ASN A 61 4.87 -5.31 -28.32
C ASN A 61 4.48 -6.16 -27.10
N TYR A 62 3.29 -6.74 -27.04
CA TYR A 62 2.88 -7.66 -25.98
C TYR A 62 2.59 -9.06 -26.51
N SER A 63 3.07 -10.09 -25.83
CA SER A 63 2.75 -11.48 -26.16
C SER A 63 1.28 -11.80 -25.84
N ASN A 64 0.74 -12.84 -26.47
CA ASN A 64 -0.62 -13.31 -26.18
C ASN A 64 -0.79 -13.69 -24.69
N PHE A 65 0.25 -14.19 -24.05
CA PHE A 65 0.24 -14.52 -22.62
C PHE A 65 0.11 -13.24 -21.76
N GLN A 66 0.86 -12.19 -22.06
CA GLN A 66 0.75 -10.89 -21.38
C GLN A 66 -0.62 -10.25 -21.59
N LEU A 67 -1.13 -10.25 -22.83
CA LEU A 67 -2.46 -9.75 -23.13
C LEU A 67 -3.56 -10.53 -22.40
N SER A 68 -3.39 -11.85 -22.21
CA SER A 68 -4.36 -12.62 -21.44
C SER A 68 -4.41 -12.22 -19.97
N LYS A 69 -3.27 -11.89 -19.34
CA LYS A 69 -3.23 -11.36 -17.98
C LYS A 69 -3.99 -10.04 -17.86
N LEU A 70 -3.77 -9.12 -18.79
CA LEU A 70 -4.47 -7.82 -18.83
C LEU A 70 -5.98 -7.98 -19.04
N ARG A 71 -6.40 -8.88 -19.95
CA ARG A 71 -7.83 -9.18 -20.15
C ARG A 71 -8.48 -9.78 -18.91
N ASN A 72 -7.78 -10.64 -18.19
CA ASN A 72 -8.27 -11.23 -16.95
C ASN A 72 -8.56 -10.19 -15.87
N ILE A 73 -7.73 -9.14 -15.75
CA ILE A 73 -7.97 -8.04 -14.80
C ILE A 73 -9.23 -7.26 -15.20
N VAL A 74 -9.36 -6.90 -16.48
CA VAL A 74 -10.53 -6.16 -17.00
C VAL A 74 -11.83 -6.97 -16.85
N GLY A 75 -11.75 -8.29 -16.97
CA GLY A 75 -12.91 -9.20 -16.87
C GLY A 75 -13.37 -9.49 -15.45
N ARG A 76 -12.66 -9.03 -14.42
CA ARG A 76 -13.09 -9.21 -13.03
C ARG A 76 -14.27 -8.32 -12.70
N GLU A 77 -15.13 -8.80 -11.80
CA GLU A 77 -16.24 -7.99 -11.29
C GLU A 77 -15.73 -6.74 -10.59
N SER A 78 -16.32 -5.60 -10.91
CA SER A 78 -16.03 -4.34 -10.24
C SER A 78 -16.50 -4.40 -8.79
N TYR A 79 -15.69 -3.85 -7.89
CA TYR A 79 -16.09 -3.70 -6.50
C TYR A 79 -17.34 -2.84 -6.38
N GLN A 80 -18.38 -3.35 -5.70
CA GLN A 80 -19.68 -2.68 -5.56
C GLN A 80 -19.81 -1.85 -4.28
N GLY A 81 -18.78 -1.83 -3.44
CA GLY A 81 -18.74 -1.02 -2.22
C GLY A 81 -18.20 0.40 -2.47
N ASN A 82 -17.91 1.09 -1.37
CA ASN A 82 -17.29 2.43 -1.40
C ASN A 82 -15.87 2.34 -0.86
N SER A 83 -14.88 2.41 -1.75
CA SER A 83 -13.46 2.29 -1.40
C SER A 83 -12.97 3.38 -0.44
N LEU A 84 -13.48 4.61 -0.57
CA LEU A 84 -13.15 5.70 0.33
C LEU A 84 -13.67 5.45 1.75
N GLU A 85 -14.92 5.02 1.88
CA GLU A 85 -15.53 4.71 3.18
C GLU A 85 -14.90 3.47 3.83
N ASP A 86 -14.47 2.47 3.04
CA ASP A 86 -13.77 1.32 3.58
C ASP A 86 -12.40 1.71 4.17
N LEU A 87 -11.61 2.52 3.47
CA LEU A 87 -10.32 2.99 4.00
C LEU A 87 -10.50 3.93 5.19
N ARG A 88 -11.50 4.80 5.14
CA ARG A 88 -11.87 5.67 6.26
C ARG A 88 -12.23 4.84 7.50
N SER A 89 -13.06 3.82 7.34
CA SER A 89 -13.46 2.92 8.44
C SER A 89 -12.25 2.21 9.04
N ILE A 90 -11.37 1.65 8.21
CA ILE A 90 -10.12 1.03 8.67
C ILE A 90 -9.28 2.03 9.47
N ARG A 91 -9.10 3.26 8.99
CA ARG A 91 -8.35 4.29 9.69
C ARG A 91 -8.96 4.60 11.06
N LEU A 92 -10.28 4.79 11.14
CA LEU A 92 -10.98 5.12 12.38
C LEU A 92 -10.94 3.96 13.39
N GLU A 93 -11.06 2.72 12.93
CA GLU A 93 -10.93 1.55 13.79
C GLU A 93 -9.51 1.39 14.33
N CYS A 94 -8.48 1.62 13.50
CA CYS A 94 -7.10 1.68 13.96
C CYS A 94 -6.88 2.76 15.03
N GLU A 95 -7.39 3.98 14.80
CA GLU A 95 -7.33 5.07 15.78
C GLU A 95 -7.95 4.67 17.11
N LYS A 96 -9.16 4.12 17.09
CA LYS A 96 -9.88 3.67 18.29
C LYS A 96 -9.10 2.62 19.06
N ILE A 97 -8.55 1.61 18.38
CA ILE A 97 -7.79 0.53 19.02
C ILE A 97 -6.48 1.05 19.62
N LEU A 98 -5.73 1.85 18.87
CA LEU A 98 -4.38 2.27 19.25
C LEU A 98 -4.39 3.36 20.31
N TYR A 99 -5.35 4.27 20.30
CA TYR A 99 -5.49 5.33 21.31
C TYR A 99 -5.53 4.80 22.74
N TRP A 100 -6.19 3.67 22.97
CA TRP A 100 -6.29 3.04 24.29
C TRP A 100 -5.13 2.10 24.64
N LYS A 101 -4.22 1.85 23.69
CA LYS A 101 -3.12 0.90 23.88
C LYS A 101 -1.76 1.57 24.03
N TYR A 102 -1.64 2.82 23.61
CA TYR A 102 -0.37 3.54 23.60
C TYR A 102 -0.51 4.91 24.24
N ASP A 103 0.38 5.23 25.19
CA ASP A 103 0.40 6.52 25.89
C ASP A 103 0.75 7.68 24.95
N ILE A 104 1.59 7.40 23.94
CA ILE A 104 1.94 8.35 22.88
C ILE A 104 1.35 7.83 21.57
N CYS A 105 0.22 8.41 21.20
CA CYS A 105 -0.52 8.07 19.98
C CYS A 105 -1.00 9.36 19.32
N ASP A 106 -0.31 9.78 18.26
CA ASP A 106 -0.67 10.97 17.50
C ASP A 106 -1.57 10.62 16.33
N LEU A 107 -2.81 11.09 16.41
CA LEU A 107 -3.87 10.89 15.41
C LEU A 107 -4.00 12.07 14.44
N THR A 108 -3.18 13.12 14.59
CA THR A 108 -3.33 14.37 13.82
C THR A 108 -2.77 14.30 12.41
N HIS A 109 -1.85 13.36 12.15
CA HIS A 109 -1.24 13.20 10.83
C HIS A 109 -2.26 12.77 9.76
N PRO A 110 -2.27 13.41 8.58
CA PRO A 110 -3.26 13.14 7.54
C PRO A 110 -3.30 11.69 7.09
N LYS A 111 -2.14 11.07 6.87
CA LYS A 111 -2.01 9.75 6.24
C LYS A 111 -1.59 8.63 7.19
N ALA A 112 -1.08 8.96 8.38
CA ALA A 112 -0.58 7.98 9.33
C ALA A 112 -1.15 8.19 10.74
N ILE A 113 -1.16 7.13 11.54
CA ILE A 113 -1.27 7.18 12.99
C ILE A 113 0.16 6.97 13.51
N LYS A 114 0.70 7.92 14.23
CA LYS A 114 2.04 7.80 14.79
C LYS A 114 1.99 7.34 16.24
N ILE A 115 2.65 6.24 16.54
CA ILE A 115 2.83 5.76 17.91
C ILE A 115 4.31 5.69 18.25
N THR A 116 4.66 6.07 19.49
CA THR A 116 6.01 5.96 19.99
C THR A 116 6.09 4.85 21.03
N ASN A 117 6.98 3.88 20.81
CA ASN A 117 7.31 2.88 21.81
C ASN A 117 8.41 3.42 22.73
N GLN A 118 8.02 3.87 23.91
CA GLN A 118 8.94 4.48 24.89
C GLN A 118 10.09 3.56 25.31
N ASN A 119 9.86 2.25 25.40
CA ASN A 119 10.88 1.28 25.80
C ASN A 119 11.93 1.02 24.73
N LEU A 120 11.54 1.13 23.46
CA LEU A 120 12.41 0.85 22.31
C LEU A 120 12.91 2.13 21.63
N HIS A 121 12.45 3.32 22.06
CA HIS A 121 12.72 4.61 21.43
C HIS A 121 12.51 4.58 19.91
N ARG A 122 11.44 3.94 19.46
CA ARG A 122 11.08 3.80 18.03
C ARG A 122 9.67 4.26 17.79
N ASP A 123 9.53 5.01 16.71
CA ASP A 123 8.24 5.39 16.18
C ASP A 123 7.74 4.34 15.19
N VAL A 124 6.43 4.16 15.17
CA VAL A 124 5.74 3.31 14.19
C VAL A 124 4.62 4.12 13.58
N ASP A 125 4.64 4.25 12.28
CA ASP A 125 3.57 4.87 11.51
C ASP A 125 2.61 3.79 11.01
N ILE A 126 1.32 3.93 11.31
CA ILE A 126 0.29 3.00 10.86
C ILE A 126 -0.53 3.69 9.77
N VAL A 127 -0.58 3.08 8.59
CA VAL A 127 -1.13 3.64 7.37
C VAL A 127 -2.25 2.75 6.83
N ALA A 128 -3.46 3.31 6.69
CA ALA A 128 -4.58 2.63 6.03
C ALA A 128 -4.47 2.82 4.51
N ALA A 129 -4.42 1.71 3.76
CA ALA A 129 -4.20 1.72 2.33
C ALA A 129 -4.95 0.60 1.59
N SER A 130 -4.96 0.68 0.28
CA SER A 130 -5.41 -0.37 -0.63
C SER A 130 -4.33 -0.68 -1.67
N TRP A 131 -4.39 -1.87 -2.26
CA TRP A 131 -3.52 -2.22 -3.37
C TRP A 131 -3.88 -1.45 -4.64
N TYR A 132 -2.83 -1.07 -5.38
CA TYR A 132 -2.91 -0.53 -6.73
C TYR A 132 -2.01 -1.34 -7.66
N ASP A 133 -2.55 -1.74 -8.80
CA ASP A 133 -1.84 -2.54 -9.80
C ASP A 133 -1.70 -1.78 -11.11
N ASP A 134 -0.50 -1.38 -11.46
CA ASP A 134 -0.17 -0.92 -12.79
C ASP A 134 0.06 -2.12 -13.75
N VAL A 135 0.38 -1.83 -14.99
CA VAL A 135 0.65 -2.86 -16.02
C VAL A 135 1.78 -3.79 -15.58
N ASP A 136 2.85 -3.25 -14.99
CA ASP A 136 3.99 -4.05 -14.56
C ASP A 136 3.61 -5.01 -13.43
N SER A 137 2.85 -4.55 -12.45
CA SER A 137 2.29 -5.37 -11.38
C SER A 137 1.43 -6.52 -11.93
N ILE A 138 0.52 -6.23 -12.87
CA ILE A 138 -0.37 -7.22 -13.48
C ILE A 138 0.44 -8.28 -14.25
N LEU A 139 1.42 -7.87 -15.02
CA LEU A 139 2.27 -8.77 -15.79
C LEU A 139 3.15 -9.66 -14.89
N ASN A 140 3.48 -9.20 -13.70
CA ASN A 140 4.21 -9.94 -12.66
C ASN A 140 3.28 -10.61 -11.63
N ASP A 141 2.05 -10.98 -12.04
CA ASP A 141 1.10 -11.77 -11.25
C ASP A 141 0.69 -11.11 -9.92
N GLN A 142 0.70 -9.78 -9.87
CA GLN A 142 0.37 -8.99 -8.68
C GLN A 142 1.24 -9.37 -7.45
N ASN A 143 2.48 -9.76 -7.68
CA ASN A 143 3.44 -10.03 -6.61
C ASN A 143 3.77 -8.74 -5.86
N ILE A 144 3.85 -8.80 -4.54
CA ILE A 144 3.98 -7.64 -3.63
C ILE A 144 5.08 -6.66 -4.05
N PRO A 145 6.31 -7.07 -4.44
CA PRO A 145 7.36 -6.13 -4.86
C PRO A 145 6.98 -5.24 -6.04
N TYR A 146 6.00 -5.64 -6.84
CA TYR A 146 5.55 -4.91 -8.04
C TYR A 146 4.32 -4.05 -7.79
N ARG A 147 3.62 -4.27 -6.68
CA ARG A 147 2.36 -3.58 -6.40
C ARG A 147 2.59 -2.19 -5.85
N GLY A 148 1.76 -1.27 -6.29
CA GLY A 148 1.59 0.02 -5.64
C GLY A 148 0.55 -0.04 -4.53
N ILE A 149 0.49 1.04 -3.76
CA ILE A 149 -0.55 1.30 -2.77
C ILE A 149 -1.16 2.68 -2.97
N GLN A 150 -2.40 2.84 -2.54
CA GLN A 150 -3.06 4.12 -2.41
C GLN A 150 -3.48 4.31 -0.96
N VAL A 151 -3.15 5.46 -0.38
CA VAL A 151 -3.28 5.75 1.05
C VAL A 151 -4.48 6.67 1.31
N TYR A 152 -5.22 6.42 2.38
CA TYR A 152 -6.25 7.31 2.86
C TYR A 152 -5.67 8.56 3.52
N ASP A 153 -6.10 9.73 3.06
CA ASP A 153 -5.81 11.02 3.68
C ASP A 153 -7.04 11.49 4.47
N LYS A 154 -6.90 11.53 5.80
CA LYS A 154 -7.97 11.88 6.73
C LYS A 154 -8.39 13.34 6.63
N VAL A 155 -7.44 14.24 6.37
CA VAL A 155 -7.69 15.69 6.31
C VAL A 155 -8.35 16.07 4.99
N ALA A 156 -7.80 15.57 3.88
CA ALA A 156 -8.38 15.79 2.56
C ALA A 156 -9.63 14.91 2.30
N ASN A 157 -9.87 13.91 3.14
CA ASN A 157 -10.90 12.88 2.97
C ASN A 157 -10.91 12.30 1.55
N ASN A 158 -9.75 11.87 1.11
CA ASN A 158 -9.55 11.28 -0.21
C ASN A 158 -8.56 10.12 -0.17
N ILE A 159 -8.39 9.47 -1.33
CA ILE A 159 -7.40 8.44 -1.57
C ILE A 159 -6.26 9.06 -2.39
N SER A 160 -5.01 8.84 -1.98
CA SER A 160 -3.83 9.39 -2.62
C SER A 160 -3.62 8.83 -4.04
N THR A 161 -2.77 9.49 -4.81
CA THR A 161 -2.13 8.88 -5.98
C THR A 161 -1.32 7.65 -5.56
N PRO A 162 -1.11 6.68 -6.47
CA PRO A 162 -0.33 5.47 -6.16
C PRO A 162 1.11 5.78 -5.78
N ASP A 163 1.63 5.00 -4.82
CA ASP A 163 3.04 4.94 -4.42
C ASP A 163 3.50 3.47 -4.43
N TYR A 164 4.82 3.22 -4.56
CA TYR A 164 5.40 1.89 -4.75
C TYR A 164 6.43 1.56 -3.65
N PRO A 165 5.98 1.32 -2.43
CA PRO A 165 6.86 1.20 -1.25
C PRO A 165 7.74 -0.04 -1.24
N PHE A 166 7.41 -1.07 -2.02
CA PHE A 166 8.09 -2.36 -2.02
C PHE A 166 9.11 -2.52 -3.15
N LEU A 167 9.30 -1.47 -3.97
CA LEU A 167 10.32 -1.52 -5.02
C LEU A 167 11.71 -1.56 -4.40
N SER A 168 12.49 -2.60 -4.75
CA SER A 168 13.92 -2.65 -4.40
C SER A 168 14.71 -1.59 -5.18
N ILE A 169 15.89 -1.23 -4.67
CA ILE A 169 16.79 -0.30 -5.33
C ILE A 169 17.14 -0.77 -6.76
N ASP A 170 17.35 -2.08 -6.94
CA ASP A 170 17.62 -2.66 -8.25
C ASP A 170 16.49 -2.41 -9.24
N ARG A 171 15.24 -2.55 -8.79
CA ARG A 171 14.05 -2.29 -9.60
C ARG A 171 13.83 -0.81 -9.88
N ILE A 172 14.17 0.07 -8.95
CA ILE A 172 14.18 1.52 -9.18
C ILE A 172 15.19 1.83 -10.30
N ASN A 173 16.36 1.22 -10.28
CA ASN A 173 17.38 1.38 -11.31
C ASN A 173 16.93 0.81 -12.65
N GLU A 174 16.29 -0.34 -12.71
CA GLU A 174 15.70 -0.93 -13.93
C GLU A 174 14.61 -0.04 -14.53
N ARG A 175 13.69 0.48 -13.70
CA ARG A 175 12.67 1.43 -14.15
C ARG A 175 13.29 2.73 -14.66
N SER A 176 14.27 3.26 -13.95
CA SER A 176 14.98 4.47 -14.36
C SER A 176 15.67 4.30 -15.72
N ALA A 177 16.31 3.15 -15.97
CA ALA A 177 16.93 2.83 -17.26
C ALA A 177 15.87 2.75 -18.39
N ASN A 178 14.72 2.11 -18.12
CA ASN A 178 13.63 1.95 -19.09
C ASN A 178 12.87 3.26 -19.37
N THR A 179 12.88 4.21 -18.45
CA THR A 179 12.25 5.54 -18.59
C THR A 179 13.21 6.64 -18.99
N GLY A 180 14.47 6.29 -19.36
CA GLY A 180 15.50 7.26 -19.75
C GLY A 180 15.93 8.19 -18.61
N GLY A 181 15.91 7.69 -17.35
CA GLY A 181 16.36 8.45 -16.19
C GLY A 181 15.38 9.51 -15.69
N ARG A 182 14.09 9.41 -16.07
CA ARG A 182 13.02 10.31 -15.64
C ARG A 182 12.20 9.69 -14.50
N LEU A 183 12.82 9.47 -13.38
CA LEU A 183 12.15 9.19 -12.09
C LEU A 183 12.51 10.27 -11.09
#